data_5a78467a4923861829ec4a6196910f1b
#
_entry.id   5a78467a4923861829ec4a6196910f1b
#
_cell.length_a   1.000
_cell.length_b   1.000
_cell.length_c   1.000
_cell.angle_alpha   90.00
_cell.angle_beta   90.00
_cell.angle_gamma   90.00
#
_symmetry.space_group_name_H-M   'P 1'
#
loop_
_entity.id
_entity.type
_entity.pdbx_description
1 polymer ?
#
loop_
_entity_poly.entity_id
_entity_poly.type
_entity_poly.pdbx_seq_one_letter_code
_entity_poly.pdbx_strand_id
1 'polypeptide(L)'
;FLQDQGKISTKSAESVFNCHVYPVKEISTLLAREISSDHIASLIRKVQEQGKARLAGVLRSYLLATFNAATKAKYDATLPKVFVEFGVTSNPVSIIPAKSGISPGTRNLSRAELKKYLIELFRDNLIDRALLLHLLTGGQRIAQLLRARVNDFDPLEGTLRLWDGKGKRQAPREHVIPLALLGLESCQALMTQALTLSAKLSANSGKAITNPSLFLSSSGATMSASTPGKRVAEIVAALEIEPFDLRDIRRTVETMLAGLGISRDIRAQLLSHGLSGVQNQHYDRHQYMDEKRNALEIWEHHLEKILTVEDGSNGLTKKTLSTGHSR
;
A
#
# COMPACT_ATOMS: atom_id res chain seq x y z
N PHE A 1 19.30 -1.83 15.29
CA PHE A 1 19.72 -1.02 14.14
C PHE A 1 18.57 -0.61 13.21
N LEU A 2 17.81 -1.57 12.57
CA LEU A 2 16.65 -1.24 11.74
C LEU A 2 15.53 -0.59 12.57
N GLN A 3 15.36 -1.02 13.79
CA GLN A 3 14.39 -0.50 14.75
C GLN A 3 14.73 0.95 15.15
N ASP A 4 15.99 1.22 15.47
CA ASP A 4 16.50 2.55 15.81
C ASP A 4 16.36 3.53 14.63
N GLN A 5 16.43 3.01 13.40
CA GLN A 5 16.20 3.77 12.18
C GLN A 5 14.70 3.95 11.82
N GLY A 6 13.78 3.44 12.62
CA GLY A 6 12.34 3.53 12.35
C GLY A 6 11.89 2.83 11.07
N LYS A 7 12.63 1.83 10.58
CA LYS A 7 12.31 1.14 9.32
C LYS A 7 11.03 0.32 9.45
N ILE A 8 10.05 0.59 8.61
CA ILE A 8 8.77 -0.13 8.55
C ILE A 8 8.96 -1.64 8.32
N SER A 9 10.03 -2.03 7.63
CA SER A 9 10.35 -3.43 7.34
C SER A 9 10.89 -4.22 8.55
N THR A 10 11.18 -3.58 9.68
CA THR A 10 11.76 -4.22 10.87
C THR A 10 10.91 -5.40 11.36
N LYS A 11 9.61 -5.19 11.56
CA LYS A 11 8.70 -6.27 11.99
C LYS A 11 8.64 -7.43 11.01
N SER A 12 8.69 -7.14 9.71
CA SER A 12 8.71 -8.18 8.67
C SER A 12 10.02 -8.95 8.66
N ALA A 13 11.15 -8.28 8.81
CA ALA A 13 12.46 -8.93 8.92
C ALA A 13 12.53 -9.82 10.16
N GLU A 14 12.13 -9.29 11.32
CA GLU A 14 12.07 -10.03 12.57
C GLU A 14 11.20 -11.30 12.46
N SER A 15 9.99 -11.17 11.90
CA SER A 15 9.11 -12.32 11.65
C SER A 15 9.77 -13.38 10.75
N VAL A 16 10.45 -12.96 9.68
CA VAL A 16 11.13 -13.89 8.77
C VAL A 16 12.27 -14.60 9.47
N PHE A 17 13.08 -13.91 10.28
CA PHE A 17 14.18 -14.52 11.03
C PHE A 17 13.65 -15.46 12.11
N ASN A 18 12.64 -15.06 12.88
CA ASN A 18 12.02 -15.88 13.92
C ASN A 18 11.42 -17.18 13.37
N CYS A 19 10.80 -17.14 12.18
CA CYS A 19 10.14 -18.30 11.61
C CYS A 19 11.09 -19.21 10.80
N HIS A 20 12.15 -18.66 10.21
CA HIS A 20 12.91 -19.40 9.19
C HIS A 20 14.43 -19.48 9.44
N VAL A 21 15.00 -18.65 10.31
CA VAL A 21 16.45 -18.67 10.61
C VAL A 21 16.71 -19.26 11.99
N TYR A 22 16.15 -18.67 13.02
CA TYR A 22 16.42 -19.06 14.40
C TYR A 22 16.00 -20.50 14.76
N PRO A 23 14.93 -21.08 14.21
CA PRO A 23 14.58 -22.48 14.46
C PRO A 23 15.54 -23.50 13.83
N VAL A 24 16.40 -23.05 12.87
CA VAL A 24 17.37 -23.93 12.18
C VAL A 24 18.65 -23.97 12.99
N LYS A 25 18.80 -25.00 13.84
CA LYS A 25 19.93 -25.13 14.77
C LYS A 25 21.29 -25.14 14.06
N GLU A 26 21.36 -25.73 12.89
CA GLU A 26 22.58 -25.82 12.06
C GLU A 26 23.12 -24.42 11.65
N ILE A 27 22.31 -23.37 11.82
CA ILE A 27 22.69 -21.98 11.52
C ILE A 27 22.66 -21.13 12.78
N SER A 28 21.64 -21.28 13.61
CA SER A 28 21.40 -20.39 14.76
C SER A 28 22.43 -20.57 15.88
N THR A 29 23.15 -21.70 15.91
CA THR A 29 24.21 -21.97 16.87
C THR A 29 25.60 -21.57 16.38
N LEU A 30 25.76 -21.26 15.08
CA LEU A 30 27.02 -20.84 14.51
C LEU A 30 27.33 -19.37 14.77
N LEU A 31 28.58 -19.02 14.86
CA LEU A 31 29.03 -17.63 14.79
C LEU A 31 28.81 -17.09 13.38
N ALA A 32 28.50 -15.81 13.26
CA ALA A 32 28.19 -15.19 11.97
C ALA A 32 29.30 -15.41 10.91
N ARG A 33 30.57 -15.43 11.33
CA ARG A 33 31.74 -15.70 10.47
C ARG A 33 31.85 -17.14 9.98
N GLU A 34 31.15 -18.10 10.62
CA GLU A 34 31.19 -19.53 10.29
C GLU A 34 30.07 -19.93 9.33
N ILE A 35 29.10 -19.02 9.10
CA ILE A 35 28.00 -19.28 8.20
C ILE A 35 28.50 -19.25 6.76
N SER A 36 28.43 -20.39 6.09
CA SER A 36 28.84 -20.57 4.70
C SER A 36 27.71 -20.33 3.70
N SER A 37 28.07 -20.23 2.42
CA SER A 37 27.09 -20.14 1.32
C SER A 37 26.23 -21.41 1.24
N ASP A 38 26.74 -22.58 1.61
CA ASP A 38 26.00 -23.84 1.60
C ASP A 38 24.90 -23.84 2.69
N HIS A 39 25.21 -23.32 3.87
CA HIS A 39 24.22 -23.14 4.93
C HIS A 39 23.05 -22.25 4.47
N ILE A 40 23.38 -21.12 3.84
CA ILE A 40 22.37 -20.18 3.33
C ILE A 40 21.58 -20.79 2.17
N ALA A 41 22.24 -21.48 1.23
CA ALA A 41 21.58 -22.13 0.10
C ALA A 41 20.58 -23.21 0.57
N SER A 42 20.97 -24.03 1.54
CA SER A 42 20.12 -25.05 2.15
C SER A 42 18.91 -24.44 2.84
N LEU A 43 19.10 -23.36 3.59
CA LEU A 43 18.02 -22.62 4.25
C LEU A 43 17.00 -22.07 3.25
N ILE A 44 17.47 -21.42 2.19
CA ILE A 44 16.60 -20.84 1.14
C ILE A 44 15.86 -21.94 0.38
N ARG A 45 16.55 -23.06 0.07
CA ARG A 45 15.96 -24.23 -0.60
C ARG A 45 14.82 -24.82 0.23
N LYS A 46 15.04 -25.03 1.54
CA LYS A 46 14.01 -25.53 2.45
C LYS A 46 12.72 -24.68 2.43
N VAL A 47 12.85 -23.35 2.37
CA VAL A 47 11.69 -22.44 2.26
C VAL A 47 11.04 -22.54 0.89
N GLN A 48 11.85 -22.72 -0.17
CA GLN A 48 11.34 -22.83 -1.54
C GLN A 48 10.58 -24.16 -1.76
N GLU A 49 11.09 -25.26 -1.21
CA GLU A 49 10.44 -26.59 -1.27
C GLU A 49 9.08 -26.64 -0.57
N GLN A 50 8.86 -25.74 0.40
CA GLN A 50 7.54 -25.51 1.02
C GLN A 50 6.54 -24.75 0.10
N GLY A 51 6.86 -24.53 -1.17
CA GLY A 51 6.04 -23.75 -2.10
C GLY A 51 6.07 -22.24 -1.87
N LYS A 52 6.94 -21.74 -0.97
CA LYS A 52 7.02 -20.33 -0.56
C LYS A 52 8.10 -19.56 -1.31
N ALA A 53 8.14 -19.65 -2.64
CA ALA A 53 9.17 -19.05 -3.48
C ALA A 53 9.41 -17.54 -3.25
N ARG A 54 8.31 -16.78 -3.06
CA ARG A 54 8.41 -15.35 -2.73
C ARG A 54 9.11 -15.11 -1.39
N LEU A 55 8.77 -15.90 -0.38
CA LEU A 55 9.36 -15.78 0.94
C LEU A 55 10.84 -16.15 0.93
N ALA A 56 11.22 -17.17 0.15
CA ALA A 56 12.62 -17.53 -0.08
C ALA A 56 13.43 -16.36 -0.67
N GLY A 57 12.85 -15.61 -1.63
CA GLY A 57 13.48 -14.41 -2.18
C GLY A 57 13.59 -13.27 -1.15
N VAL A 58 12.58 -13.07 -0.31
CA VAL A 58 12.62 -12.08 0.78
C VAL A 58 13.66 -12.45 1.83
N LEU A 59 13.70 -13.71 2.26
CA LEU A 59 14.68 -14.24 3.20
C LEU A 59 16.11 -14.01 2.68
N ARG A 60 16.36 -14.37 1.41
CA ARG A 60 17.66 -14.10 0.76
C ARG A 60 18.03 -12.62 0.82
N SER A 61 17.06 -11.73 0.54
CA SER A 61 17.32 -10.28 0.52
C SER A 61 17.66 -9.74 1.90
N TYR A 62 16.99 -10.21 2.95
CA TYR A 62 17.31 -9.82 4.32
C TYR A 62 18.67 -10.36 4.75
N LEU A 63 18.98 -11.62 4.47
CA LEU A 63 20.28 -12.21 4.77
C LEU A 63 21.41 -11.47 4.03
N LEU A 64 21.22 -11.18 2.73
CA LEU A 64 22.18 -10.39 1.94
C LEU A 64 22.45 -9.02 2.56
N ALA A 65 21.40 -8.33 2.99
CA ALA A 65 21.52 -7.01 3.61
C ALA A 65 22.24 -7.09 4.97
N THR A 66 21.94 -8.11 5.78
CA THR A 66 22.55 -8.33 7.10
C THR A 66 24.07 -8.61 6.97
N PHE A 67 24.45 -9.53 6.09
CA PHE A 67 25.86 -9.83 5.86
C PHE A 67 26.61 -8.68 5.18
N ASN A 68 25.97 -7.92 4.28
CA ASN A 68 26.56 -6.69 3.73
C ASN A 68 26.81 -5.64 4.81
N ALA A 69 25.92 -5.49 5.78
CA ALA A 69 26.15 -4.57 6.89
C ALA A 69 27.35 -5.04 7.75
N ALA A 70 27.41 -6.33 8.07
CA ALA A 70 28.53 -6.88 8.86
C ALA A 70 29.88 -6.73 8.15
N THR A 71 29.98 -7.04 6.85
CA THR A 71 31.25 -6.90 6.08
C THR A 71 31.69 -5.44 5.93
N LYS A 72 30.76 -4.49 5.86
CA LYS A 72 31.06 -3.06 5.72
C LYS A 72 31.36 -2.36 7.04
N ALA A 73 30.96 -2.93 8.16
CA ALA A 73 31.00 -2.27 9.46
C ALA A 73 32.38 -1.73 9.85
N LYS A 74 33.45 -2.40 9.43
CA LYS A 74 34.83 -1.95 9.68
C LYS A 74 35.14 -0.61 9.03
N TYR A 75 34.50 -0.29 7.92
CA TYR A 75 34.79 0.90 7.08
C TYR A 75 33.65 1.91 7.05
N ASP A 76 32.51 1.59 7.65
CA ASP A 76 31.31 2.42 7.65
C ASP A 76 30.98 2.87 9.08
N ALA A 77 31.37 4.10 9.40
CA ALA A 77 31.13 4.71 10.72
C ALA A 77 29.64 4.90 11.07
N THR A 78 28.73 4.76 10.11
CA THR A 78 27.29 4.84 10.35
C THR A 78 26.69 3.55 10.90
N LEU A 79 27.44 2.45 10.85
CA LEU A 79 27.02 1.15 11.36
C LEU A 79 27.48 0.95 12.81
N PRO A 80 26.67 0.22 13.63
CA PRO A 80 27.05 -0.09 15.01
C PRO A 80 28.40 -0.83 15.10
N LYS A 81 29.27 -0.37 15.99
CA LYS A 81 30.61 -0.97 16.19
C LYS A 81 30.56 -2.47 16.50
N VAL A 82 29.52 -2.94 17.18
CA VAL A 82 29.30 -4.36 17.48
C VAL A 82 29.28 -5.26 16.22
N PHE A 83 28.93 -4.71 15.05
CA PHE A 83 28.95 -5.48 13.81
C PHE A 83 30.37 -5.87 13.36
N VAL A 84 31.39 -5.12 13.77
CA VAL A 84 32.81 -5.45 13.52
C VAL A 84 33.19 -6.72 14.29
N GLU A 85 32.63 -6.89 15.50
CA GLU A 85 32.91 -8.03 16.38
C GLU A 85 32.39 -9.36 15.82
N PHE A 86 31.43 -9.32 14.87
CA PHE A 86 30.96 -10.54 14.20
C PHE A 86 32.02 -11.20 13.32
N GLY A 87 33.12 -10.50 12.99
CA GLY A 87 34.26 -11.06 12.28
C GLY A 87 33.95 -11.53 10.85
N VAL A 88 32.88 -10.97 10.23
CA VAL A 88 32.47 -11.36 8.88
C VAL A 88 33.32 -10.63 7.84
N THR A 89 34.09 -11.37 7.07
CA THR A 89 35.01 -10.83 6.04
C THR A 89 34.41 -10.85 4.63
N SER A 90 33.49 -11.77 4.35
CA SER A 90 32.81 -11.90 3.06
C SER A 90 31.33 -12.20 3.25
N ASN A 91 30.50 -11.83 2.25
CA ASN A 91 29.09 -12.11 2.31
C ASN A 91 28.75 -13.47 1.69
N PRO A 92 28.35 -14.49 2.48
CA PRO A 92 28.07 -15.83 1.98
C PRO A 92 26.83 -15.89 1.08
N VAL A 93 25.99 -14.84 1.07
CA VAL A 93 24.78 -14.76 0.26
C VAL A 93 25.04 -14.23 -1.15
N SER A 94 26.20 -13.60 -1.38
CA SER A 94 26.52 -12.90 -2.64
C SER A 94 26.50 -13.81 -3.87
N ILE A 95 26.95 -15.05 -3.75
CA ILE A 95 27.00 -16.04 -4.86
C ILE A 95 25.63 -16.70 -5.12
N ILE A 96 24.67 -16.57 -4.18
CA ILE A 96 23.38 -17.20 -4.32
C ILE A 96 22.52 -16.35 -5.27
N PRO A 97 22.03 -16.91 -6.38
CA PRO A 97 21.29 -16.15 -7.36
C PRO A 97 19.99 -15.58 -6.78
N ALA A 98 19.69 -14.32 -7.12
CA ALA A 98 18.39 -13.75 -6.85
C ALA A 98 17.36 -14.40 -7.80
N LYS A 99 16.65 -15.43 -7.35
CA LYS A 99 15.54 -15.94 -8.14
C LYS A 99 14.38 -14.95 -8.04
N SER A 100 14.15 -14.20 -9.08
CA SER A 100 12.91 -13.47 -9.31
C SER A 100 11.88 -14.48 -9.84
N GLY A 101 11.29 -15.23 -8.92
CA GLY A 101 10.21 -16.18 -9.27
C GLY A 101 8.84 -15.53 -9.37
N ILE A 102 8.76 -14.22 -9.45
CA ILE A 102 7.50 -13.48 -9.47
C ILE A 102 7.54 -12.57 -10.70
N SER A 103 6.88 -13.00 -11.75
CA SER A 103 6.53 -12.10 -12.85
C SER A 103 5.69 -10.94 -12.29
N PRO A 104 5.96 -9.70 -12.71
CA PRO A 104 5.06 -8.60 -12.40
C PRO A 104 3.64 -8.98 -12.81
N GLY A 105 2.68 -8.82 -11.91
CA GLY A 105 1.28 -9.03 -12.30
C GLY A 105 0.91 -8.09 -13.44
N THR A 106 0.19 -8.60 -14.42
CA THR A 106 -0.32 -7.84 -15.58
C THR A 106 -1.83 -7.68 -15.57
N ARG A 107 -2.49 -8.28 -14.59
CA ARG A 107 -3.94 -8.28 -14.41
C ARG A 107 -4.48 -6.85 -14.26
N ASN A 108 -5.50 -6.52 -15.03
CA ASN A 108 -6.37 -5.37 -14.87
C ASN A 108 -7.82 -5.81 -15.09
N LEU A 109 -8.76 -5.19 -14.40
CA LEU A 109 -10.16 -5.53 -14.46
C LEU A 109 -10.76 -5.02 -15.78
N SER A 110 -11.63 -5.84 -16.39
CA SER A 110 -12.54 -5.40 -17.43
C SER A 110 -13.59 -4.42 -16.87
N ARG A 111 -14.31 -3.72 -17.76
CA ARG A 111 -15.42 -2.84 -17.34
C ARG A 111 -16.50 -3.61 -16.58
N ALA A 112 -16.83 -4.82 -17.03
CA ALA A 112 -17.83 -5.66 -16.39
C ALA A 112 -17.41 -6.10 -14.98
N GLU A 113 -16.15 -6.50 -14.80
CA GLU A 113 -15.60 -6.84 -13.49
C GLU A 113 -15.54 -5.64 -12.54
N LEU A 114 -15.11 -4.48 -13.07
CA LEU A 114 -15.10 -3.24 -12.30
C LEU A 114 -16.51 -2.83 -11.87
N LYS A 115 -17.53 -2.99 -12.74
CA LYS A 115 -18.94 -2.76 -12.40
C LYS A 115 -19.38 -3.65 -11.24
N LYS A 116 -19.13 -4.96 -11.33
CA LYS A 116 -19.46 -5.92 -10.24
C LYS A 116 -18.77 -5.54 -8.93
N TYR A 117 -17.47 -5.25 -8.99
CA TYR A 117 -16.70 -4.80 -7.84
C TYR A 117 -17.26 -3.51 -7.22
N LEU A 118 -17.56 -2.52 -8.05
CA LEU A 118 -18.09 -1.24 -7.59
C LEU A 118 -19.42 -1.38 -6.85
N ILE A 119 -20.32 -2.22 -7.36
CA ILE A 119 -21.63 -2.51 -6.74
C ILE A 119 -21.45 -3.08 -5.32
N GLU A 120 -20.45 -3.93 -5.11
CA GLU A 120 -20.15 -4.49 -3.78
C GLU A 120 -19.64 -3.45 -2.76
N LEU A 121 -19.09 -2.33 -3.24
CA LEU A 121 -18.58 -1.26 -2.37
C LEU A 121 -19.65 -0.31 -1.83
N PHE A 122 -20.90 -0.40 -2.32
CA PHE A 122 -22.03 0.42 -1.80
C PHE A 122 -22.61 -0.10 -0.49
N ARG A 123 -21.97 -1.04 0.15
CA ARG A 123 -22.34 -1.46 1.50
C ARG A 123 -21.86 -0.43 2.52
N ASP A 124 -22.74 -0.11 3.49
CA ASP A 124 -22.44 0.94 4.47
C ASP A 124 -21.54 0.41 5.61
N ASN A 125 -20.29 0.09 5.28
CA ASN A 125 -19.27 -0.27 6.26
C ASN A 125 -17.93 0.43 5.96
N LEU A 126 -17.12 0.58 7.00
CA LEU A 126 -15.86 1.34 6.92
C LEU A 126 -14.86 0.76 5.90
N ILE A 127 -14.86 -0.57 5.69
CA ILE A 127 -13.89 -1.23 4.79
C ILE A 127 -14.27 -0.95 3.34
N ASP A 128 -15.55 -1.08 2.98
CA ASP A 128 -16.04 -0.82 1.63
C ASP A 128 -15.93 0.67 1.30
N ARG A 129 -16.19 1.58 2.26
CA ARG A 129 -15.90 3.02 2.11
C ARG A 129 -14.42 3.31 1.85
N ALA A 130 -13.51 2.61 2.54
CA ALA A 130 -12.07 2.76 2.29
C ALA A 130 -11.67 2.27 0.90
N LEU A 131 -12.25 1.17 0.41
CA LEU A 131 -12.04 0.64 -0.94
C LEU A 131 -12.66 1.55 -2.01
N LEU A 132 -13.81 2.14 -1.75
CA LEU A 132 -14.43 3.13 -2.64
C LEU A 132 -13.54 4.38 -2.75
N LEU A 133 -13.10 4.95 -1.63
CA LEU A 133 -12.19 6.09 -1.65
C LEU A 133 -10.85 5.75 -2.33
N HIS A 134 -10.32 4.54 -2.13
CA HIS A 134 -9.15 4.06 -2.86
C HIS A 134 -9.37 4.14 -4.38
N LEU A 135 -10.54 3.76 -4.87
CA LEU A 135 -10.88 3.81 -6.29
C LEU A 135 -11.08 5.27 -6.76
N LEU A 136 -11.84 6.08 -6.02
CA LEU A 136 -12.13 7.48 -6.35
C LEU A 136 -10.89 8.38 -6.34
N THR A 137 -9.89 8.08 -5.54
CA THR A 137 -8.60 8.80 -5.51
C THR A 137 -7.61 8.32 -6.58
N GLY A 138 -8.05 7.56 -7.57
CA GLY A 138 -7.21 7.08 -8.66
C GLY A 138 -6.37 5.84 -8.33
N GLY A 139 -6.77 5.01 -7.35
CA GLY A 139 -6.04 3.80 -6.97
C GLY A 139 -4.75 4.09 -6.17
N GLN A 140 -4.80 4.98 -5.20
CA GLN A 140 -3.66 5.29 -4.34
C GLN A 140 -3.15 4.04 -3.60
N ARG A 141 -1.88 4.05 -3.18
CA ARG A 141 -1.39 2.91 -2.37
C ARG A 141 -2.20 2.81 -1.08
N ILE A 142 -2.93 1.71 -0.91
CA ILE A 142 -3.86 1.53 0.22
C ILE A 142 -3.19 1.78 1.58
N ALA A 143 -1.95 1.34 1.76
CA ALA A 143 -1.20 1.58 2.99
C ALA A 143 -0.86 3.06 3.24
N GLN A 144 -0.84 3.91 2.22
CA GLN A 144 -0.69 5.37 2.37
C GLN A 144 -2.05 5.99 2.70
N LEU A 145 -3.09 5.60 1.96
CA LEU A 145 -4.45 6.08 2.16
C LEU A 145 -4.93 5.82 3.60
N LEU A 146 -4.76 4.60 4.12
CA LEU A 146 -5.19 4.24 5.46
C LEU A 146 -4.43 4.94 6.61
N ARG A 147 -3.31 5.59 6.31
CA ARG A 147 -2.61 6.43 7.30
C ARG A 147 -3.15 7.85 7.40
N ALA A 148 -4.01 8.26 6.46
CA ALA A 148 -4.59 9.58 6.48
C ALA A 148 -5.40 9.81 7.77
N ARG A 149 -5.22 10.99 8.32
CA ARG A 149 -5.91 11.48 9.51
C ARG A 149 -6.87 12.60 9.13
N VAL A 150 -7.71 12.97 10.05
CA VAL A 150 -8.68 14.06 9.82
C VAL A 150 -7.97 15.35 9.36
N ASN A 151 -6.85 15.71 9.96
CA ASN A 151 -6.08 16.91 9.59
C ASN A 151 -5.35 16.80 8.24
N ASP A 152 -5.35 15.64 7.60
CA ASP A 152 -4.81 15.46 6.25
C ASP A 152 -5.85 15.73 5.17
N PHE A 153 -7.12 15.90 5.53
CA PHE A 153 -8.20 16.27 4.63
C PHE A 153 -8.57 17.74 4.82
N ASP A 154 -8.51 18.50 3.74
CA ASP A 154 -8.97 19.89 3.67
C ASP A 154 -10.29 19.96 2.88
N PRO A 155 -11.42 20.14 3.56
CA PRO A 155 -12.73 20.20 2.90
C PRO A 155 -12.95 21.48 2.09
N LEU A 156 -12.23 22.59 2.39
CA LEU A 156 -12.37 23.86 1.68
C LEU A 156 -11.64 23.81 0.33
N GLU A 157 -10.40 23.34 0.33
CA GLU A 157 -9.62 23.15 -0.88
C GLU A 157 -10.01 21.87 -1.64
N GLY A 158 -10.78 20.98 -1.03
CA GLY A 158 -11.14 19.68 -1.59
C GLY A 158 -9.91 18.83 -1.85
N THR A 159 -9.02 18.71 -0.86
CA THR A 159 -7.75 17.99 -1.02
C THR A 159 -7.50 16.97 0.09
N LEU A 160 -6.85 15.87 -0.28
CA LEU A 160 -6.37 14.85 0.65
C LEU A 160 -4.86 14.73 0.57
N ARG A 161 -4.18 14.93 1.71
CA ARG A 161 -2.73 14.80 1.84
C ARG A 161 -2.34 13.38 2.21
N LEU A 162 -1.45 12.78 1.44
CA LEU A 162 -0.87 11.48 1.73
C LEU A 162 0.66 11.61 1.90
N TRP A 163 1.23 10.67 2.66
CA TRP A 163 2.67 10.65 2.95
C TRP A 163 3.34 9.46 2.26
N ASP A 164 4.18 9.72 1.24
CA ASP A 164 4.91 8.68 0.50
C ASP A 164 6.26 8.39 1.16
N GLY A 165 6.29 7.36 2.00
CA GLY A 165 7.50 6.86 2.66
C GLY A 165 8.30 5.84 1.82
N LYS A 166 7.99 5.67 0.52
CA LYS A 166 8.70 4.70 -0.32
C LYS A 166 10.07 5.24 -0.77
N GLY A 167 11.07 4.36 -0.76
CA GLY A 167 12.43 4.67 -1.23
C GLY A 167 13.44 4.87 -0.10
N LYS A 168 14.63 5.39 -0.45
CA LYS A 168 15.75 5.65 0.50
C LYS A 168 15.65 7.03 1.18
N ARG A 169 14.49 7.69 1.15
CA ARG A 169 14.32 9.03 1.72
C ARG A 169 14.37 8.98 3.24
N GLN A 170 14.98 10.00 3.84
CA GLN A 170 15.01 10.17 5.30
C GLN A 170 13.63 10.55 5.86
N ALA A 171 12.85 11.34 5.11
CA ALA A 171 11.49 11.73 5.46
C ALA A 171 10.49 11.34 4.36
N PRO A 172 9.23 11.00 4.72
CA PRO A 172 8.17 10.80 3.76
C PRO A 172 7.94 12.05 2.91
N ARG A 173 7.66 11.86 1.60
CA ARG A 173 7.28 12.95 0.72
C ARG A 173 5.79 13.21 0.84
N GLU A 174 5.42 14.47 0.94
CA GLU A 174 4.05 14.91 0.81
C GLU A 174 3.52 14.62 -0.60
N HIS A 175 2.29 14.13 -0.67
CA HIS A 175 1.56 13.87 -1.90
C HIS A 175 0.12 14.34 -1.74
N VAL A 176 -0.18 15.51 -2.28
CA VAL A 176 -1.52 16.11 -2.23
C VAL A 176 -2.32 15.64 -3.43
N ILE A 177 -3.53 15.15 -3.16
CA ILE A 177 -4.51 14.69 -4.13
C ILE A 177 -5.70 15.63 -4.08
N PRO A 178 -6.02 16.35 -5.16
CA PRO A 178 -7.31 17.02 -5.27
C PRO A 178 -8.40 15.96 -5.38
N LEU A 179 -9.55 16.23 -4.81
CA LEU A 179 -10.69 15.32 -4.87
C LEU A 179 -11.72 15.86 -5.87
N ALA A 180 -12.26 14.98 -6.69
CA ALA A 180 -13.47 15.24 -7.44
C ALA A 180 -14.69 15.07 -6.52
N LEU A 181 -15.90 15.29 -7.01
CA LEU A 181 -17.10 15.42 -6.18
C LEU A 181 -17.34 14.21 -5.27
N LEU A 182 -17.35 13.02 -5.83
CA LEU A 182 -17.63 11.79 -5.06
C LEU A 182 -16.50 11.47 -4.06
N GLY A 183 -15.27 11.72 -4.45
CA GLY A 183 -14.10 11.59 -3.56
C GLY A 183 -14.18 12.58 -2.39
N LEU A 184 -14.61 13.81 -2.64
CA LEU A 184 -14.82 14.84 -1.62
C LEU A 184 -15.92 14.43 -0.63
N GLU A 185 -17.08 14.04 -1.11
CA GLU A 185 -18.22 13.57 -0.30
C GLU A 185 -17.81 12.33 0.54
N SER A 186 -17.09 11.40 -0.06
CA SER A 186 -16.58 10.20 0.63
C SER A 186 -15.63 10.57 1.76
N CYS A 187 -14.71 11.52 1.56
CA CYS A 187 -13.81 12.01 2.60
C CYS A 187 -14.54 12.74 3.72
N GLN A 188 -15.54 13.58 3.39
CA GLN A 188 -16.37 14.30 4.36
C GLN A 188 -17.14 13.33 5.26
N ALA A 189 -17.73 12.28 4.67
CA ALA A 189 -18.44 11.24 5.41
C ALA A 189 -17.49 10.47 6.36
N LEU A 190 -16.31 10.09 5.90
CA LEU A 190 -15.29 9.43 6.72
C LEU A 190 -14.80 10.34 7.85
N MET A 191 -14.55 11.62 7.59
CA MET A 191 -14.16 12.61 8.60
C MET A 191 -15.24 12.74 9.69
N THR A 192 -16.50 12.92 9.30
CA THR A 192 -17.63 13.04 10.23
C THR A 192 -17.75 11.79 11.11
N GLN A 193 -17.65 10.60 10.51
CA GLN A 193 -17.66 9.33 11.23
C GLN A 193 -16.48 9.23 12.22
N ALA A 194 -15.27 9.57 11.79
CA ALA A 194 -14.07 9.50 12.62
C ALA A 194 -14.14 10.47 13.81
N LEU A 195 -14.61 11.70 13.59
CA LEU A 195 -14.79 12.71 14.64
C LEU A 195 -15.85 12.28 15.66
N THR A 196 -17.01 11.82 15.18
CA THR A 196 -18.09 11.34 16.05
C THR A 196 -17.64 10.16 16.91
N LEU A 197 -16.93 9.20 16.31
CA LEU A 197 -16.43 8.02 17.00
C LEU A 197 -15.32 8.38 17.99
N SER A 198 -14.40 9.28 17.60
CA SER A 198 -13.31 9.71 18.49
C SER A 198 -13.84 10.46 19.71
N ALA A 199 -14.88 11.27 19.56
CA ALA A 199 -15.53 11.94 20.69
C ALA A 199 -16.14 10.93 21.67
N LYS A 200 -16.87 9.92 21.17
CA LYS A 200 -17.43 8.83 22.01
C LYS A 200 -16.35 8.05 22.74
N LEU A 201 -15.28 7.68 22.05
CA LEU A 201 -14.16 6.93 22.65
C LEU A 201 -13.39 7.76 23.68
N SER A 202 -13.21 9.05 23.43
CA SER A 202 -12.58 9.98 24.36
C SER A 202 -13.40 10.13 25.66
N ALA A 203 -14.73 10.27 25.51
CA ALA A 203 -15.64 10.34 26.67
C ALA A 203 -15.58 9.07 27.52
N ASN A 204 -15.53 7.90 26.89
CA ASN A 204 -15.48 6.60 27.59
C ASN A 204 -14.13 6.30 28.26
N SER A 205 -13.02 6.75 27.67
CA SER A 205 -11.67 6.43 28.14
C SER A 205 -11.02 7.53 28.97
N GLY A 206 -11.60 8.73 29.01
CA GLY A 206 -11.00 9.92 29.63
C GLY A 206 -9.75 10.44 28.91
N LYS A 207 -9.39 9.86 27.75
CA LYS A 207 -8.22 10.24 26.94
C LYS A 207 -8.64 10.86 25.62
N ALA A 208 -8.27 12.12 25.39
CA ALA A 208 -8.59 12.83 24.17
C ALA A 208 -7.90 12.24 22.91
N ILE A 209 -8.66 12.03 21.85
CA ILE A 209 -8.15 11.69 20.52
C ILE A 209 -8.25 12.96 19.67
N THR A 210 -7.16 13.71 19.56
CA THR A 210 -7.14 15.06 18.94
C THR A 210 -7.10 15.05 17.42
N ASN A 211 -6.49 14.05 16.81
CA ASN A 211 -6.40 13.89 15.34
C ASN A 211 -6.60 12.42 14.97
N PRO A 212 -7.86 11.94 14.93
CA PRO A 212 -8.13 10.53 14.64
C PRO A 212 -7.77 10.15 13.20
N SER A 213 -7.57 8.85 12.97
CA SER A 213 -7.50 8.32 11.61
C SER A 213 -8.84 8.54 10.89
N LEU A 214 -8.82 8.87 9.59
CA LEU A 214 -10.03 8.85 8.75
C LEU A 214 -10.69 7.45 8.74
N PHE A 215 -9.90 6.41 8.95
CA PHE A 215 -10.34 5.01 9.00
C PHE A 215 -10.31 4.45 10.42
N LEU A 216 -10.82 5.21 11.37
CA LEU A 216 -10.91 4.84 12.77
C LEU A 216 -11.96 3.74 12.96
N SER A 217 -11.57 2.61 13.55
CA SER A 217 -12.48 1.51 13.88
C SER A 217 -13.22 1.76 15.20
N SER A 218 -14.29 1.01 15.44
CA SER A 218 -15.06 1.06 16.69
C SER A 218 -14.22 0.76 17.95
N SER A 219 -13.12 0.03 17.80
CA SER A 219 -12.15 -0.23 18.88
C SER A 219 -11.16 0.91 19.12
N GLY A 220 -11.22 2.01 18.37
CA GLY A 220 -10.25 3.11 18.47
C GLY A 220 -8.94 2.89 17.72
N ALA A 221 -8.79 1.77 17.03
CA ALA A 221 -7.60 1.48 16.23
C ALA A 221 -7.77 1.97 14.77
N THR A 222 -6.66 2.37 14.14
CA THR A 222 -6.63 2.59 12.69
C THR A 222 -6.78 1.26 11.96
N MET A 223 -7.53 1.25 10.85
CA MET A 223 -7.69 0.06 10.00
C MET A 223 -6.33 -0.50 9.55
N SER A 224 -6.14 -1.80 9.71
CA SER A 224 -4.93 -2.48 9.23
C SER A 224 -4.83 -2.46 7.70
N ALA A 225 -3.63 -2.27 7.16
CA ALA A 225 -3.39 -2.30 5.72
C ALA A 225 -3.71 -3.66 5.06
N SER A 226 -3.82 -4.74 5.82
CA SER A 226 -4.23 -6.06 5.33
C SER A 226 -5.76 -6.23 5.22
N THR A 227 -6.54 -5.43 5.95
CA THR A 227 -8.00 -5.55 6.01
C THR A 227 -8.69 -5.35 4.64
N PRO A 228 -8.38 -4.28 3.87
CA PRO A 228 -8.96 -4.10 2.54
C PRO A 228 -8.60 -5.23 1.57
N GLY A 229 -7.37 -5.78 1.67
CA GLY A 229 -6.97 -6.90 0.82
C GLY A 229 -7.76 -8.19 1.10
N LYS A 230 -8.10 -8.46 2.36
CA LYS A 230 -8.98 -9.58 2.73
C LYS A 230 -10.39 -9.36 2.18
N ARG A 231 -10.92 -8.14 2.30
CA ARG A 231 -12.24 -7.80 1.76
C ARG A 231 -12.31 -7.96 0.24
N VAL A 232 -11.27 -7.55 -0.49
CA VAL A 232 -11.18 -7.78 -1.94
C VAL A 232 -11.23 -9.28 -2.26
N ALA A 233 -10.50 -10.12 -1.51
CA ALA A 233 -10.54 -11.58 -1.71
C ALA A 233 -11.94 -12.18 -1.43
N GLU A 234 -12.67 -11.68 -0.43
CA GLU A 234 -14.06 -12.05 -0.15
C GLU A 234 -15.00 -11.66 -1.30
N ILE A 235 -14.84 -10.44 -1.84
CA ILE A 235 -15.63 -9.98 -3.00
C ILE A 235 -15.34 -10.83 -4.23
N VAL A 236 -14.07 -11.13 -4.52
CA VAL A 236 -13.66 -12.00 -5.63
C VAL A 236 -14.31 -13.37 -5.52
N ALA A 237 -14.26 -13.96 -4.33
CA ALA A 237 -14.87 -15.28 -4.08
C ALA A 237 -16.39 -15.26 -4.24
N ALA A 238 -17.06 -14.20 -3.74
CA ALA A 238 -18.52 -14.07 -3.82
C ALA A 238 -19.04 -13.82 -5.25
N LEU A 239 -18.22 -13.15 -6.09
CA LEU A 239 -18.57 -12.84 -7.48
C LEU A 239 -18.13 -13.91 -8.48
N GLU A 240 -17.37 -14.93 -8.03
CA GLU A 240 -16.80 -16.00 -8.86
C GLU A 240 -16.05 -15.46 -10.10
N ILE A 241 -15.29 -14.37 -9.92
CA ILE A 241 -14.51 -13.76 -10.99
C ILE A 241 -13.03 -14.10 -10.87
N GLU A 242 -12.26 -13.87 -11.95
CA GLU A 242 -10.82 -14.07 -11.93
C GLU A 242 -10.16 -13.27 -10.79
N PRO A 243 -9.34 -13.91 -9.95
CA PRO A 243 -8.72 -13.26 -8.80
C PRO A 243 -7.94 -11.99 -9.14
N PHE A 244 -8.11 -10.95 -8.32
CA PHE A 244 -7.35 -9.71 -8.39
C PHE A 244 -7.02 -9.17 -6.99
N ASP A 245 -6.04 -8.30 -6.91
CA ASP A 245 -5.64 -7.62 -5.67
C ASP A 245 -5.72 -6.08 -5.80
N LEU A 246 -5.40 -5.38 -4.71
CA LEU A 246 -5.41 -3.91 -4.67
C LEU A 246 -4.43 -3.26 -5.67
N ARG A 247 -3.40 -3.97 -6.11
CA ARG A 247 -2.46 -3.48 -7.14
C ARG A 247 -3.07 -3.63 -8.52
N ASP A 248 -3.90 -4.64 -8.72
CA ASP A 248 -4.64 -4.83 -9.96
C ASP A 248 -5.68 -3.73 -10.13
N ILE A 249 -6.36 -3.32 -9.05
CA ILE A 249 -7.27 -2.15 -9.06
C ILE A 249 -6.50 -0.90 -9.50
N ARG A 250 -5.33 -0.64 -8.92
CA ARG A 250 -4.49 0.51 -9.30
C ARG A 250 -4.05 0.43 -10.77
N ARG A 251 -3.68 -0.74 -11.29
CA ARG A 251 -3.37 -0.96 -12.70
C ARG A 251 -4.58 -0.72 -13.59
N THR A 252 -5.76 -1.16 -13.16
CA THR A 252 -7.03 -0.93 -13.85
C THR A 252 -7.29 0.58 -14.01
N VAL A 253 -7.21 1.34 -12.92
CA VAL A 253 -7.38 2.79 -12.95
C VAL A 253 -6.38 3.44 -13.90
N GLU A 254 -5.09 3.12 -13.78
CA GLU A 254 -4.04 3.69 -14.64
C GLU A 254 -4.28 3.36 -16.13
N THR A 255 -4.68 2.12 -16.43
CA THR A 255 -4.96 1.67 -17.79
C THR A 255 -6.21 2.36 -18.36
N MET A 256 -7.28 2.47 -17.57
CA MET A 256 -8.51 3.13 -18.01
C MET A 256 -8.32 4.64 -18.19
N LEU A 257 -7.60 5.31 -17.28
CA LEU A 257 -7.24 6.72 -17.43
C LEU A 257 -6.43 6.97 -18.71
N ALA A 258 -5.52 6.05 -19.08
CA ALA A 258 -4.81 6.12 -20.36
C ALA A 258 -5.78 6.05 -21.55
N GLY A 259 -6.74 5.13 -21.48
CA GLY A 259 -7.79 4.99 -22.51
C GLY A 259 -8.75 6.19 -22.59
N LEU A 260 -8.87 6.96 -21.49
CA LEU A 260 -9.64 8.20 -21.42
C LEU A 260 -8.85 9.45 -21.86
N GLY A 261 -7.63 9.27 -22.37
CA GLY A 261 -6.80 10.34 -22.91
C GLY A 261 -5.96 11.09 -21.86
N ILE A 262 -5.93 10.66 -20.61
CA ILE A 262 -5.08 11.29 -19.59
C ILE A 262 -3.61 10.98 -19.86
N SER A 263 -2.79 12.02 -19.98
CA SER A 263 -1.37 11.89 -20.32
C SER A 263 -0.60 11.05 -19.29
N ARG A 264 0.50 10.44 -19.73
CA ARG A 264 1.36 9.64 -18.86
C ARG A 264 1.88 10.45 -17.68
N ASP A 265 2.22 11.71 -17.90
CA ASP A 265 2.80 12.58 -16.88
C ASP A 265 1.78 12.91 -15.80
N ILE A 266 0.53 13.23 -16.17
CA ILE A 266 -0.54 13.47 -15.22
C ILE A 266 -0.86 12.21 -14.41
N ARG A 267 -0.93 11.03 -15.06
CA ARG A 267 -1.11 9.77 -14.33
C ARG A 267 0.04 9.49 -13.37
N ALA A 268 1.29 9.79 -13.77
CA ALA A 268 2.47 9.64 -12.92
C ALA A 268 2.41 10.58 -11.71
N GLN A 269 2.00 11.83 -11.90
CA GLN A 269 1.81 12.81 -10.83
C GLN A 269 0.67 12.40 -9.90
N LEU A 270 -0.47 11.98 -10.44
CA LEU A 270 -1.62 11.50 -9.66
C LEU A 270 -1.26 10.28 -8.81
N LEU A 271 -0.54 9.33 -9.37
CA LEU A 271 -0.17 8.08 -8.70
C LEU A 271 1.13 8.16 -7.88
N SER A 272 1.81 9.30 -7.86
CA SER A 272 3.10 9.46 -7.19
C SER A 272 4.11 8.37 -7.56
N HIS A 273 4.27 8.10 -8.87
CA HIS A 273 5.28 7.16 -9.35
C HIS A 273 5.97 7.65 -10.63
N GLY A 274 7.18 7.11 -10.89
CA GLY A 274 7.96 7.52 -12.06
C GLY A 274 8.59 8.91 -11.96
N LEU A 275 8.49 9.59 -10.80
CA LEU A 275 8.97 10.96 -10.57
C LEU A 275 10.42 11.00 -10.06
N SER A 276 11.29 10.11 -10.58
CA SER A 276 12.67 9.95 -10.04
C SER A 276 13.76 10.65 -10.84
N GLY A 277 13.42 11.39 -11.90
CA GLY A 277 14.40 12.15 -12.70
C GLY A 277 14.88 13.42 -12.00
N VAL A 278 16.10 13.88 -12.34
CA VAL A 278 16.68 15.15 -11.86
C VAL A 278 15.71 16.31 -12.10
N GLN A 279 15.04 16.35 -13.25
CA GLN A 279 14.07 17.37 -13.61
C GLN A 279 12.92 17.44 -12.60
N ASN A 280 12.29 16.31 -12.26
CA ASN A 280 11.19 16.24 -11.30
C ASN A 280 11.63 16.49 -9.84
N GLN A 281 12.89 16.24 -9.51
CA GLN A 281 13.39 16.42 -8.15
C GLN A 281 13.81 17.86 -7.85
N HIS A 282 14.36 18.56 -8.84
CA HIS A 282 15.04 19.84 -8.62
C HIS A 282 14.41 21.02 -9.36
N TYR A 283 13.75 20.80 -10.49
CA TYR A 283 13.27 21.88 -11.37
C TYR A 283 11.76 21.97 -11.42
N ASP A 284 11.02 20.84 -11.46
CA ASP A 284 9.57 20.83 -11.52
C ASP A 284 8.97 20.83 -10.11
N ARG A 285 8.53 22.00 -9.65
CA ARG A 285 7.83 22.19 -8.36
C ARG A 285 6.32 22.38 -8.53
N HIS A 286 5.82 22.29 -9.76
CA HIS A 286 4.39 22.37 -10.01
C HIS A 286 3.67 21.16 -9.40
N GLN A 287 2.55 21.41 -8.73
CA GLN A 287 1.81 20.35 -8.03
C GLN A 287 0.78 19.65 -8.92
N TYR A 288 0.53 20.17 -10.13
CA TYR A 288 -0.43 19.63 -11.10
C TYR A 288 -1.83 19.44 -10.52
N MET A 289 -2.28 20.37 -9.66
CA MET A 289 -3.52 20.21 -8.90
C MET A 289 -4.74 20.22 -9.80
N ASP A 290 -4.81 21.14 -10.76
CA ASP A 290 -5.94 21.27 -11.68
C ASP A 290 -5.98 20.09 -12.66
N GLU A 291 -4.84 19.68 -13.19
CA GLU A 291 -4.75 18.55 -14.12
C GLU A 291 -5.11 17.23 -13.42
N LYS A 292 -4.66 17.05 -12.16
CA LYS A 292 -5.05 15.87 -11.37
C LYS A 292 -6.54 15.89 -11.03
N ARG A 293 -7.12 17.06 -10.72
CA ARG A 293 -8.56 17.21 -10.45
C ARG A 293 -9.38 16.85 -11.68
N ASN A 294 -9.05 17.42 -12.82
CA ASN A 294 -9.70 17.11 -14.09
C ASN A 294 -9.60 15.61 -14.42
N ALA A 295 -8.44 15.00 -14.19
CA ALA A 295 -8.28 13.55 -14.41
C ALA A 295 -9.20 12.72 -13.50
N LEU A 296 -9.41 13.13 -12.24
CA LEU A 296 -10.31 12.45 -11.31
C LEU A 296 -11.77 12.71 -11.62
N GLU A 297 -12.15 13.89 -12.09
CA GLU A 297 -13.52 14.20 -12.59
C GLU A 297 -13.88 13.33 -13.79
N ILE A 298 -12.96 13.21 -14.77
CA ILE A 298 -13.13 12.30 -15.90
C ILE A 298 -13.26 10.85 -15.45
N TRP A 299 -12.49 10.47 -14.42
CA TRP A 299 -12.53 9.13 -13.84
C TRP A 299 -13.85 8.85 -13.14
N GLU A 300 -14.34 9.74 -12.27
CA GLU A 300 -15.63 9.60 -11.60
C GLU A 300 -16.79 9.49 -12.60
N HIS A 301 -16.80 10.35 -13.61
CA HIS A 301 -17.79 10.26 -14.69
C HIS A 301 -17.71 8.93 -15.47
N HIS A 302 -16.50 8.39 -15.66
CA HIS A 302 -16.34 7.06 -16.27
C HIS A 302 -16.91 5.94 -15.38
N LEU A 303 -16.70 6.01 -14.06
CA LEU A 303 -17.30 5.05 -13.12
C LEU A 303 -18.82 5.12 -13.12
N GLU A 304 -19.40 6.31 -13.18
CA GLU A 304 -20.86 6.50 -13.32
C GLU A 304 -21.39 5.86 -14.60
N LYS A 305 -20.71 6.07 -15.73
CA LYS A 305 -21.07 5.41 -17.00
C LYS A 305 -21.01 3.89 -16.90
N ILE A 306 -20.02 3.34 -16.24
CA ILE A 306 -19.90 1.89 -16.01
C ILE A 306 -21.09 1.35 -15.24
N LEU A 307 -21.61 2.11 -14.24
CA LEU A 307 -22.76 1.71 -13.45
C LEU A 307 -24.08 1.82 -14.21
N THR A 308 -24.22 2.83 -15.06
CA THR A 308 -25.49 3.16 -15.76
C THR A 308 -25.69 2.36 -17.04
N VAL A 309 -24.62 1.81 -17.67
CA VAL A 309 -24.77 0.95 -18.84
C VAL A 309 -25.49 -0.33 -18.44
N GLU A 310 -26.70 -0.51 -18.93
CA GLU A 310 -27.47 -1.76 -18.78
C GLU A 310 -26.76 -2.86 -19.60
N ASP A 311 -26.28 -3.91 -18.91
CA ASP A 311 -26.04 -5.18 -19.57
C ASP A 311 -27.41 -5.65 -20.06
N GLY A 312 -27.60 -5.86 -21.34
CA GLY A 312 -28.87 -6.14 -22.02
C GLY A 312 -29.70 -7.33 -21.52
N SER A 313 -29.80 -7.52 -20.23
CA SER A 313 -30.69 -8.47 -19.56
C SER A 313 -30.99 -8.03 -18.11
N ASN A 314 -32.26 -7.71 -17.87
CA ASN A 314 -32.95 -7.49 -16.59
C ASN A 314 -32.77 -6.13 -15.90
N GLY A 315 -33.94 -5.43 -15.83
CA GLY A 315 -34.14 -4.17 -15.12
C GLY A 315 -33.75 -4.25 -13.65
N LEU A 316 -32.70 -3.54 -13.32
CA LEU A 316 -32.32 -3.23 -11.96
C LEU A 316 -32.18 -1.71 -11.80
N THR A 317 -32.94 -1.21 -10.84
CA THR A 317 -33.07 0.16 -10.36
C THR A 317 -31.78 0.97 -10.41
N LYS A 318 -31.86 2.19 -10.97
CA LYS A 318 -30.84 3.26 -10.88
C LYS A 318 -30.38 3.44 -9.43
N LYS A 319 -29.21 2.93 -9.08
CA LYS A 319 -28.46 3.39 -7.92
C LYS A 319 -27.50 4.48 -8.40
N THR A 320 -27.82 5.72 -8.09
CA THR A 320 -26.91 6.85 -8.25
C THR A 320 -25.81 6.75 -7.19
N LEU A 321 -24.58 7.16 -7.56
CA LEU A 321 -23.42 7.24 -6.66
C LEU A 321 -23.58 8.26 -5.52
N SER A 322 -24.68 9.02 -5.46
CA SER A 322 -24.92 9.97 -4.38
C SER A 322 -25.06 9.20 -3.05
N THR A 323 -24.22 9.53 -2.12
CA THR A 323 -24.31 9.09 -0.72
C THR A 323 -25.69 9.52 -0.18
N GLY A 324 -26.58 8.53 0.00
CA GLY A 324 -27.94 8.78 0.48
C GLY A 324 -27.92 9.50 1.83
N HIS A 325 -28.25 10.77 1.81
CA HIS A 325 -28.80 11.44 2.97
C HIS A 325 -30.32 11.18 2.96
N SER A 326 -30.73 10.13 3.66
CA SER A 326 -32.10 9.99 4.14
C SER A 326 -32.15 10.61 5.52
N ARG A 327 -33.10 11.49 5.68
CA ARG A 327 -33.50 12.31 6.86
C ARG A 327 -33.51 11.54 8.17
#